data_bd92229b188386eadcb238cc1c132d8f
#
_entry.id   bd92229b188386eadcb238cc1c132d8f
#
_cell.length_a   1.000
_cell.length_b   1.000
_cell.length_c   1.000
_cell.angle_alpha   90.00
_cell.angle_beta   90.00
_cell.angle_gamma   90.00
#
_symmetry.space_group_name_H-M   'P 1'
#
loop_
_entity.id
_entity.type
_entity.pdbx_description
1 polymer ?
#
loop_
_entity_poly.entity_id
_entity_poly.type
_entity_poly.pdbx_seq_one_letter_code
_entity_poly.pdbx_strand_id
1 'polypeptide(L)'
;IGLGWAENKEQAGFILVSVAMIWTLLASWQLQKALLADNALEVARLDAGLEEHMDVAYSDDESTAGLLIDQVSGLRGRPDQIVIVDGEFIPVEQKTGKIPEKPHKSHKIQLLAYLHLVESTTGRTPPYGVLKYGSENLHTIDWDGQNKHFLFSAIKEVQRLMVEGGAERNHNRKGKCESCSRRYACDSSLV
;
A
#
# COMPACT_ATOMS: atom_id res chain seq x y z
N ILE A 1 68.40 -19.86 4.90
CA ILE A 1 67.02 -20.48 4.65
C ILE A 1 66.01 -19.98 5.71
N GLY A 2 66.39 -19.32 6.81
CA GLY A 2 65.49 -18.89 7.89
C GLY A 2 64.77 -17.55 7.68
N LEU A 3 65.29 -16.64 6.89
CA LEU A 3 64.73 -15.29 6.70
C LEU A 3 63.45 -15.24 5.90
N GLY A 4 63.28 -16.09 4.89
CA GLY A 4 62.05 -16.09 4.03
C GLY A 4 60.81 -16.66 4.74
N TRP A 5 60.95 -17.42 5.83
CA TRP A 5 59.83 -17.95 6.62
C TRP A 5 59.24 -16.91 7.60
N ALA A 6 60.04 -15.98 8.09
CA ALA A 6 59.62 -14.92 8.98
C ALA A 6 58.81 -13.86 8.20
N GLU A 7 59.29 -13.47 7.03
CA GLU A 7 58.62 -12.48 6.14
C GLU A 7 57.23 -12.94 5.64
N ASN A 8 57.11 -14.24 5.35
CA ASN A 8 55.84 -14.84 4.94
C ASN A 8 54.78 -14.87 6.07
N LYS A 9 55.22 -15.01 7.34
CA LYS A 9 54.31 -14.96 8.50
C LYS A 9 53.80 -13.57 8.80
N GLU A 10 54.61 -12.54 8.65
CA GLU A 10 54.19 -11.15 8.82
C GLU A 10 53.21 -10.74 7.73
N GLN A 11 53.47 -11.07 6.46
CA GLN A 11 52.54 -10.81 5.35
C GLN A 11 51.19 -11.55 5.55
N ALA A 12 51.21 -12.80 5.98
CA ALA A 12 49.98 -13.54 6.30
C ALA A 12 49.20 -12.90 7.45
N GLY A 13 49.89 -12.36 8.46
CA GLY A 13 49.28 -11.61 9.56
C GLY A 13 48.55 -10.32 9.07
N PHE A 14 49.21 -9.53 8.23
CA PHE A 14 48.61 -8.34 7.65
C PHE A 14 47.39 -8.63 6.79
N ILE A 15 47.43 -9.69 5.99
CA ILE A 15 46.28 -10.13 5.17
C ILE A 15 45.09 -10.51 6.06
N LEU A 16 45.33 -11.32 7.12
CA LEU A 16 44.28 -11.73 8.05
C LEU A 16 43.64 -10.54 8.77
N VAL A 17 44.45 -9.58 9.24
CA VAL A 17 43.92 -8.35 9.87
C VAL A 17 43.13 -7.51 8.90
N SER A 18 43.61 -7.36 7.67
CA SER A 18 42.89 -6.60 6.63
C SER A 18 41.55 -7.24 6.28
N VAL A 19 41.49 -8.55 6.12
CA VAL A 19 40.25 -9.30 5.88
C VAL A 19 39.29 -9.15 7.06
N ALA A 20 39.80 -9.28 8.30
CA ALA A 20 38.97 -9.10 9.49
C ALA A 20 38.39 -7.69 9.58
N MET A 21 39.17 -6.65 9.26
CA MET A 21 38.67 -5.26 9.22
C MET A 21 37.58 -5.06 8.14
N ILE A 22 37.78 -5.62 6.96
CA ILE A 22 36.76 -5.55 5.89
C ILE A 22 35.47 -6.24 6.34
N TRP A 23 35.56 -7.42 6.94
CA TRP A 23 34.41 -8.15 7.47
C TRP A 23 33.65 -7.36 8.57
N THR A 24 34.37 -6.73 9.49
CA THR A 24 33.75 -5.91 10.54
C THR A 24 33.05 -4.68 9.97
N LEU A 25 33.64 -4.03 8.96
CA LEU A 25 33.00 -2.91 8.27
C LEU A 25 31.73 -3.32 7.52
N LEU A 26 31.77 -4.46 6.81
CA LEU A 26 30.62 -5.00 6.12
C LEU A 26 29.50 -5.41 7.11
N ALA A 27 29.86 -6.06 8.20
CA ALA A 27 28.91 -6.42 9.25
C ALA A 27 28.26 -5.18 9.90
N SER A 28 29.07 -4.15 10.21
CA SER A 28 28.55 -2.87 10.73
C SER A 28 27.62 -2.18 9.75
N TRP A 29 27.95 -2.18 8.47
CA TRP A 29 27.10 -1.60 7.43
C TRP A 29 25.77 -2.36 7.28
N GLN A 30 25.79 -3.69 7.31
CA GLN A 30 24.59 -4.52 7.31
C GLN A 30 23.72 -4.27 8.55
N LEU A 31 24.34 -4.17 9.73
CA LEU A 31 23.63 -3.88 10.97
C LEU A 31 22.99 -2.48 10.93
N GLN A 32 23.70 -1.46 10.43
CA GLN A 32 23.12 -0.13 10.26
C GLN A 32 21.94 -0.13 9.29
N LYS A 33 22.02 -0.86 8.18
CA LYS A 33 20.90 -1.02 7.26
C LYS A 33 19.69 -1.68 7.92
N ALA A 34 19.90 -2.73 8.72
CA ALA A 34 18.83 -3.40 9.44
C ALA A 34 18.17 -2.47 10.46
N LEU A 35 18.96 -1.73 11.26
CA LEU A 35 18.44 -0.76 12.23
C LEU A 35 17.69 0.39 11.57
N LEU A 36 18.14 0.87 10.41
CA LEU A 36 17.43 1.92 9.66
C LEU A 36 16.11 1.39 9.08
N ALA A 37 16.08 0.13 8.64
CA ALA A 37 14.85 -0.51 8.15
C ALA A 37 13.84 -0.72 9.29
N ASP A 38 14.29 -1.17 10.48
CA ASP A 38 13.42 -1.31 11.66
C ASP A 38 12.85 0.05 12.10
N ASN A 39 13.68 1.09 12.13
CA ASN A 39 13.21 2.44 12.47
C ASN A 39 12.21 2.99 11.44
N ALA A 40 12.44 2.75 10.15
CA ALA A 40 11.51 3.16 9.09
C ALA A 40 10.18 2.42 9.21
N LEU A 41 10.21 1.12 9.56
CA LEU A 41 9.03 0.31 9.80
C LEU A 41 8.25 0.81 11.03
N GLU A 42 8.94 1.15 12.11
CA GLU A 42 8.31 1.67 13.33
C GLU A 42 7.69 3.05 13.12
N VAL A 43 8.37 3.94 12.38
CA VAL A 43 7.81 5.23 11.97
C VAL A 43 6.57 5.04 11.08
N ALA A 44 6.61 4.11 10.12
CA ALA A 44 5.47 3.79 9.28
C ALA A 44 4.30 3.21 10.09
N ARG A 45 4.57 2.40 11.12
CA ARG A 45 3.56 1.88 12.08
C ARG A 45 2.91 3.02 12.87
N LEU A 46 3.70 3.91 13.44
CA LEU A 46 3.21 5.06 14.21
C LEU A 46 2.40 6.02 13.33
N ASP A 47 2.85 6.30 12.12
CA ASP A 47 2.13 7.11 11.14
C ASP A 47 0.82 6.45 10.68
N ALA A 48 0.78 5.13 10.60
CA ALA A 48 -0.43 4.37 10.30
C ALA A 48 -1.39 4.27 11.50
N GLY A 49 -0.96 4.66 12.72
CA GLY A 49 -1.76 4.52 13.95
C GLY A 49 -1.95 3.05 14.34
N LEU A 50 -0.97 2.19 14.04
CA LEU A 50 -1.02 0.76 14.30
C LEU A 50 -0.40 0.45 15.66
N GLU A 51 -0.99 -0.51 16.38
CA GLU A 51 -0.46 -1.00 17.65
C GLU A 51 0.77 -1.90 17.43
N GLU A 52 1.58 -2.08 18.47
CA GLU A 52 2.90 -2.73 18.46
C GLU A 52 2.89 -4.19 17.91
N HIS A 53 1.72 -4.85 17.88
CA HIS A 53 1.54 -6.23 17.40
C HIS A 53 1.19 -6.34 15.89
N MET A 54 1.11 -5.21 15.18
CA MET A 54 0.75 -5.18 13.77
C MET A 54 1.99 -5.09 12.88
N ASP A 55 2.12 -5.96 11.89
CA ASP A 55 3.19 -5.95 10.90
C ASP A 55 2.74 -5.31 9.59
N VAL A 56 3.57 -4.43 9.01
CA VAL A 56 3.31 -3.86 7.69
C VAL A 56 3.79 -4.87 6.64
N ALA A 57 2.84 -5.47 5.91
CA ALA A 57 3.16 -6.37 4.81
C ALA A 57 3.57 -5.61 3.55
N TYR A 58 3.13 -4.34 3.42
CA TYR A 58 3.26 -3.56 2.21
C TYR A 58 2.99 -2.07 2.44
N SER A 59 3.81 -1.21 1.85
CA SER A 59 3.58 0.24 1.78
C SER A 59 3.89 0.74 0.36
N ASP A 60 3.08 1.68 -0.19
CA ASP A 60 3.29 2.26 -1.52
C ASP A 60 4.56 3.14 -1.60
N ASP A 61 5.12 3.56 -0.45
CA ASP A 61 6.40 4.28 -0.39
C ASP A 61 7.61 3.40 -0.73
N GLU A 62 7.46 2.07 -0.71
CA GLU A 62 8.46 1.14 -1.19
C GLU A 62 8.22 0.84 -2.68
N SER A 63 9.21 1.09 -3.52
CA SER A 63 9.18 0.98 -5.00
C SER A 63 8.81 -0.42 -5.55
N THR A 64 8.52 -1.40 -4.71
CA THR A 64 8.15 -2.79 -5.02
C THR A 64 6.66 -3.09 -4.85
N ALA A 65 5.86 -2.08 -4.56
CA ALA A 65 4.44 -2.19 -4.35
C ALA A 65 3.70 -2.75 -5.57
N GLY A 66 3.32 -4.01 -5.52
CA GLY A 66 2.64 -4.71 -6.61
C GLY A 66 1.23 -4.16 -6.88
N LEU A 67 0.93 -3.92 -8.15
CA LEU A 67 -0.44 -3.66 -8.58
C LEU A 67 -1.27 -4.94 -8.36
N LEU A 68 -2.30 -4.86 -7.52
CA LEU A 68 -3.26 -5.95 -7.34
C LEU A 68 -4.22 -5.98 -8.53
N ILE A 69 -4.47 -7.16 -9.10
CA ILE A 69 -5.34 -7.33 -10.27
C ILE A 69 -6.23 -8.55 -10.06
N ASP A 70 -7.53 -8.34 -10.18
CA ASP A 70 -8.51 -9.41 -10.32
C ASP A 70 -9.06 -9.44 -11.74
N GLN A 71 -8.71 -10.49 -12.49
CA GLN A 71 -9.13 -10.67 -13.89
C GLN A 71 -10.64 -10.92 -14.02
N VAL A 72 -11.28 -11.45 -12.98
CA VAL A 72 -12.70 -11.80 -13.02
C VAL A 72 -13.58 -10.58 -12.93
N SER A 73 -13.33 -9.70 -11.96
CA SER A 73 -14.06 -8.45 -11.80
C SER A 73 -13.57 -7.33 -12.71
N GLY A 74 -12.35 -7.46 -13.26
CA GLY A 74 -11.65 -6.42 -14.01
C GLY A 74 -11.09 -5.31 -13.12
N LEU A 75 -11.16 -5.47 -11.80
CA LEU A 75 -10.59 -4.51 -10.86
C LEU A 75 -9.08 -4.59 -10.85
N ARG A 76 -8.46 -3.43 -10.72
CA ARG A 76 -7.03 -3.26 -10.46
C ARG A 76 -6.83 -2.05 -9.57
N GLY A 77 -5.87 -2.15 -8.67
CA GLY A 77 -5.58 -1.05 -7.76
C GLY A 77 -4.37 -1.33 -6.91
N ARG A 78 -3.91 -0.29 -6.25
CA ARG A 78 -2.78 -0.31 -5.33
C ARG A 78 -3.24 0.38 -4.06
N PRO A 79 -3.46 -0.36 -2.95
CA PRO A 79 -3.70 0.25 -1.64
C PRO A 79 -2.46 1.02 -1.19
N ASP A 80 -2.64 2.07 -0.39
CA ASP A 80 -1.51 2.82 0.15
C ASP A 80 -0.65 1.92 1.06
N GLN A 81 -1.31 1.06 1.86
CA GLN A 81 -0.64 0.07 2.71
C GLN A 81 -1.47 -1.21 2.84
N ILE A 82 -0.81 -2.32 3.09
CA ILE A 82 -1.42 -3.56 3.58
C ILE A 82 -0.66 -3.95 4.86
N VAL A 83 -1.38 -4.02 5.97
CA VAL A 83 -0.83 -4.43 7.26
C VAL A 83 -1.29 -5.84 7.61
N ILE A 84 -0.47 -6.56 8.38
CA ILE A 84 -0.83 -7.86 8.90
C ILE A 84 -1.25 -7.68 10.36
N VAL A 85 -2.50 -8.07 10.66
CA VAL A 85 -3.06 -8.05 12.00
C VAL A 85 -3.57 -9.46 12.29
N ASP A 86 -3.02 -10.12 13.29
CA ASP A 86 -3.38 -11.51 13.65
C ASP A 86 -3.31 -12.50 12.46
N GLY A 87 -2.38 -12.25 11.53
CA GLY A 87 -2.19 -13.07 10.33
C GLY A 87 -3.12 -12.73 9.16
N GLU A 88 -4.01 -11.76 9.31
CA GLU A 88 -4.92 -11.29 8.26
C GLU A 88 -4.35 -10.04 7.54
N PHE A 89 -4.56 -9.94 6.23
CA PHE A 89 -4.11 -8.82 5.40
C PHE A 89 -5.15 -7.71 5.40
N ILE A 90 -4.87 -6.60 6.07
CA ILE A 90 -5.78 -5.47 6.23
C ILE A 90 -5.33 -4.32 5.33
N PRO A 91 -6.08 -3.96 4.27
CA PRO A 91 -5.77 -2.80 3.46
C PRO A 91 -6.07 -1.50 4.23
N VAL A 92 -5.14 -0.57 4.16
CA VAL A 92 -5.24 0.78 4.72
C VAL A 92 -5.15 1.79 3.59
N GLU A 93 -6.10 2.70 3.54
CA GLU A 93 -6.14 3.79 2.56
C GLU A 93 -6.07 5.13 3.29
N GLN A 94 -5.10 5.95 2.96
CA GLN A 94 -4.88 7.26 3.55
C GLN A 94 -5.54 8.35 2.72
N LYS A 95 -6.16 9.32 3.40
CA LYS A 95 -6.79 10.47 2.75
C LYS A 95 -6.25 11.76 3.35
N THR A 96 -5.71 12.60 2.49
CA THR A 96 -5.29 13.96 2.84
C THR A 96 -6.46 14.95 2.72
N GLY A 97 -6.39 16.05 3.46
CA GLY A 97 -7.39 17.12 3.39
C GLY A 97 -8.29 17.20 4.62
N LYS A 98 -9.48 17.78 4.44
CA LYS A 98 -10.43 17.95 5.56
C LYS A 98 -10.97 16.60 6.01
N ILE A 99 -10.96 16.39 7.31
CA ILE A 99 -11.52 15.21 7.96
C ILE A 99 -13.05 15.30 7.89
N PRO A 100 -13.73 14.36 7.22
CA PRO A 100 -15.17 14.34 7.18
C PRO A 100 -15.74 13.72 8.47
N GLU A 101 -16.94 14.12 8.87
CA GLU A 101 -17.65 13.50 10.01
C GLU A 101 -17.93 12.00 9.76
N LYS A 102 -18.21 11.65 8.50
CA LYS A 102 -18.38 10.26 8.04
C LYS A 102 -17.60 10.05 6.74
N PRO A 103 -17.07 8.83 6.51
CA PRO A 103 -16.36 8.51 5.29
C PRO A 103 -17.15 8.86 4.03
N HIS A 104 -16.51 9.51 3.07
CA HIS A 104 -17.12 9.75 1.77
C HIS A 104 -17.43 8.43 1.07
N LYS A 105 -18.57 8.36 0.39
CA LYS A 105 -18.99 7.17 -0.36
C LYS A 105 -17.93 6.70 -1.37
N SER A 106 -17.23 7.65 -2.03
CA SER A 106 -16.14 7.35 -2.97
C SER A 106 -14.94 6.70 -2.30
N HIS A 107 -14.57 7.14 -1.10
CA HIS A 107 -13.47 6.56 -0.33
C HIS A 107 -13.84 5.17 0.20
N LYS A 108 -15.10 5.03 0.66
CA LYS A 108 -15.61 3.71 1.08
C LYS A 108 -15.55 2.70 -0.07
N ILE A 109 -16.02 3.04 -1.26
CA ILE A 109 -16.02 2.12 -2.39
C ILE A 109 -14.62 1.78 -2.87
N GLN A 110 -13.67 2.71 -2.78
CA GLN A 110 -12.26 2.47 -3.07
C GLN A 110 -11.67 1.44 -2.11
N LEU A 111 -11.89 1.60 -0.80
CA LEU A 111 -11.41 0.63 0.19
C LEU A 111 -12.06 -0.74 0.01
N LEU A 112 -13.36 -0.79 -0.31
CA LEU A 112 -14.05 -2.06 -0.62
C LEU A 112 -13.44 -2.76 -1.84
N ALA A 113 -13.03 -1.99 -2.87
CA ALA A 113 -12.31 -2.55 -4.01
C ALA A 113 -10.96 -3.14 -3.61
N TYR A 114 -10.23 -2.50 -2.69
CA TYR A 114 -8.97 -3.05 -2.17
C TYR A 114 -9.19 -4.30 -1.31
N LEU A 115 -10.23 -4.34 -0.49
CA LEU A 115 -10.61 -5.55 0.26
C LEU A 115 -10.87 -6.74 -0.68
N HIS A 116 -11.61 -6.51 -1.77
CA HIS A 116 -11.83 -7.52 -2.80
C HIS A 116 -10.52 -7.94 -3.49
N LEU A 117 -9.67 -6.99 -3.84
CA LEU A 117 -8.38 -7.27 -4.48
C LEU A 117 -7.43 -8.06 -3.57
N VAL A 118 -7.40 -7.75 -2.27
CA VAL A 118 -6.64 -8.53 -1.28
C VAL A 118 -7.21 -9.94 -1.18
N GLU A 119 -8.54 -10.10 -1.05
CA GLU A 119 -9.19 -11.42 -1.00
C GLU A 119 -8.87 -12.24 -2.26
N SER A 120 -9.01 -11.66 -3.45
CA SER A 120 -8.80 -12.37 -4.72
C SER A 120 -7.33 -12.74 -4.97
N THR A 121 -6.38 -11.91 -4.53
CA THR A 121 -4.94 -12.13 -4.76
C THR A 121 -4.30 -13.06 -3.74
N THR A 122 -4.72 -12.97 -2.48
CA THR A 122 -4.14 -13.75 -1.38
C THR A 122 -4.90 -15.06 -1.10
N GLY A 123 -6.13 -15.17 -1.56
CA GLY A 123 -7.05 -16.26 -1.21
C GLY A 123 -7.53 -16.21 0.25
N ARG A 124 -7.24 -15.13 0.99
CA ARG A 124 -7.67 -14.90 2.37
C ARG A 124 -8.67 -13.75 2.39
N THR A 125 -9.76 -13.94 3.12
CA THR A 125 -10.81 -12.92 3.27
C THR A 125 -10.46 -11.96 4.39
N PRO A 126 -10.07 -10.69 4.11
CA PRO A 126 -9.85 -9.70 5.16
C PRO A 126 -11.15 -9.49 5.95
N PRO A 127 -11.10 -9.37 7.28
CA PRO A 127 -12.31 -9.08 8.05
C PRO A 127 -12.80 -7.64 7.83
N TYR A 128 -11.89 -6.71 7.63
CA TYR A 128 -12.15 -5.28 7.45
C TYR A 128 -11.01 -4.59 6.71
N GLY A 129 -11.21 -3.33 6.35
CA GLY A 129 -10.18 -2.40 5.92
C GLY A 129 -10.27 -1.09 6.68
N VAL A 130 -9.25 -0.24 6.57
CA VAL A 130 -9.14 1.01 7.32
C VAL A 130 -9.02 2.20 6.38
N LEU A 131 -9.89 3.21 6.57
CA LEU A 131 -9.74 4.56 6.01
C LEU A 131 -9.12 5.46 7.05
N LYS A 132 -7.97 6.03 6.74
CA LYS A 132 -7.26 6.97 7.58
C LYS A 132 -7.39 8.39 7.04
N TYR A 133 -7.92 9.31 7.84
CA TYR A 133 -7.98 10.75 7.53
C TYR A 133 -7.06 11.52 8.47
N GLY A 134 -6.00 12.12 7.91
CA GLY A 134 -4.96 12.74 8.71
C GLY A 134 -4.21 11.73 9.59
N SER A 135 -3.73 12.14 10.77
CA SER A 135 -2.94 11.30 11.66
C SER A 135 -3.77 10.41 12.59
N GLU A 136 -4.98 10.86 13.00
CA GLU A 136 -5.69 10.23 14.13
C GLU A 136 -7.09 9.69 13.81
N ASN A 137 -7.67 10.06 12.66
CA ASN A 137 -9.05 9.65 12.36
C ASN A 137 -9.08 8.37 11.53
N LEU A 138 -9.36 7.25 12.19
CA LEU A 138 -9.49 5.92 11.59
C LEU A 138 -10.95 5.52 11.49
N HIS A 139 -11.36 5.04 10.33
CA HIS A 139 -12.68 4.45 10.11
C HIS A 139 -12.52 3.03 9.59
N THR A 140 -12.98 2.07 10.36
CA THR A 140 -13.02 0.66 9.96
C THR A 140 -14.25 0.40 9.10
N ILE A 141 -14.05 -0.33 8.01
CA ILE A 141 -15.10 -0.76 7.08
C ILE A 141 -15.06 -2.28 6.99
N ASP A 142 -16.09 -2.95 7.47
CA ASP A 142 -16.19 -4.40 7.47
C ASP A 142 -16.30 -4.96 6.05
N TRP A 143 -15.73 -6.14 5.81
CA TRP A 143 -15.84 -6.86 4.55
C TRP A 143 -16.95 -7.93 4.63
N ASP A 144 -18.17 -7.47 4.92
CA ASP A 144 -19.37 -8.27 5.08
C ASP A 144 -20.18 -8.45 3.79
N GLY A 145 -21.23 -9.24 3.85
CA GLY A 145 -22.11 -9.48 2.70
C GLY A 145 -22.77 -8.23 2.15
N GLN A 146 -23.11 -7.24 3.00
CA GLN A 146 -23.74 -5.98 2.57
C GLN A 146 -22.75 -5.12 1.79
N ASN A 147 -21.53 -4.98 2.27
CA ASN A 147 -20.48 -4.21 1.62
C ASN A 147 -19.98 -4.90 0.34
N LYS A 148 -19.90 -6.23 0.32
CA LYS A 148 -19.64 -7.01 -0.91
C LYS A 148 -20.72 -6.73 -1.97
N HIS A 149 -22.00 -6.84 -1.59
CA HIS A 149 -23.11 -6.54 -2.51
C HIS A 149 -23.06 -5.11 -3.03
N PHE A 150 -22.76 -4.14 -2.17
CA PHE A 150 -22.63 -2.73 -2.57
C PHE A 150 -21.51 -2.53 -3.59
N LEU A 151 -20.32 -3.12 -3.37
CA LEU A 151 -19.21 -3.05 -4.32
C LEU A 151 -19.56 -3.68 -5.66
N PHE A 152 -20.06 -4.93 -5.66
CA PHE A 152 -20.36 -5.65 -6.90
C PHE A 152 -21.50 -5.04 -7.69
N SER A 153 -22.48 -4.41 -7.02
CA SER A 153 -23.52 -3.64 -7.70
C SER A 153 -22.92 -2.42 -8.43
N ALA A 154 -21.98 -1.75 -7.80
CA ALA A 154 -21.30 -0.61 -8.43
C ALA A 154 -20.39 -1.05 -9.61
N ILE A 155 -19.69 -2.19 -9.50
CA ILE A 155 -18.90 -2.75 -10.60
C ILE A 155 -19.80 -3.08 -11.80
N LYS A 156 -20.91 -3.78 -11.56
CA LYS A 156 -21.88 -4.12 -12.63
C LYS A 156 -22.43 -2.88 -13.32
N GLU A 157 -22.76 -1.84 -12.55
CA GLU A 157 -23.26 -0.59 -13.14
C GLU A 157 -22.19 0.12 -13.97
N VAL A 158 -20.92 0.16 -13.51
CA VAL A 158 -19.82 0.72 -14.30
C VAL A 158 -19.63 -0.09 -15.59
N GLN A 159 -19.62 -1.42 -15.51
CA GLN A 159 -19.49 -2.31 -16.67
C GLN A 159 -20.63 -2.11 -17.67
N ARG A 160 -21.86 -2.00 -17.19
CA ARG A 160 -23.04 -1.70 -18.02
C ARG A 160 -22.87 -0.34 -18.74
N LEU A 161 -22.51 0.71 -18.00
CA LEU A 161 -22.31 2.06 -18.56
C LEU A 161 -21.13 2.13 -19.55
N MET A 162 -20.14 1.28 -19.40
CA MET A 162 -19.02 1.19 -20.35
C MET A 162 -19.45 0.60 -21.70
N VAL A 163 -20.47 -0.27 -21.71
CA VAL A 163 -20.97 -0.93 -22.92
C VAL A 163 -22.13 -0.13 -23.55
N GLU A 164 -23.10 0.29 -22.72
CA GLU A 164 -24.35 0.91 -23.17
C GLU A 164 -24.25 2.44 -23.26
N GLY A 165 -23.29 3.04 -22.55
CA GLY A 165 -23.22 4.49 -22.37
C GLY A 165 -24.29 5.00 -21.40
N GLY A 166 -24.65 6.28 -21.51
CA GLY A 166 -25.72 6.90 -20.74
C GLY A 166 -25.35 7.30 -19.31
N ALA A 167 -24.06 7.40 -19.00
CA ALA A 167 -23.60 7.91 -17.71
C ALA A 167 -23.91 9.42 -17.59
N GLU A 168 -24.76 9.78 -16.66
CA GLU A 168 -25.12 11.15 -16.39
C GLU A 168 -24.21 11.82 -15.36
N ARG A 169 -24.06 13.13 -15.49
CA ARG A 169 -23.35 13.96 -14.52
C ARG A 169 -24.13 14.04 -13.21
N ASN A 170 -23.47 13.76 -12.10
CA ASN A 170 -24.06 13.77 -10.74
C ASN A 170 -23.70 15.02 -9.91
N HIS A 171 -23.31 16.13 -10.56
CA HIS A 171 -22.93 17.38 -9.89
C HIS A 171 -23.25 18.59 -10.74
N ASN A 172 -23.33 19.79 -10.13
CA ASN A 172 -23.53 21.07 -10.80
C ASN A 172 -22.30 21.98 -10.70
N ARG A 173 -21.11 21.41 -10.70
CA ARG A 173 -19.84 22.14 -10.58
C ARG A 173 -19.15 22.21 -11.93
N LYS A 174 -19.09 23.39 -12.55
CA LYS A 174 -18.41 23.62 -13.84
C LYS A 174 -16.94 23.21 -13.82
N GLY A 175 -16.18 23.60 -12.77
CA GLY A 175 -14.77 23.23 -12.63
C GLY A 175 -14.50 21.71 -12.56
N LYS A 176 -15.47 20.88 -12.13
CA LYS A 176 -15.33 19.42 -12.24
C LYS A 176 -15.41 18.94 -13.69
N CYS A 177 -16.22 19.59 -14.54
CA CYS A 177 -16.27 19.29 -15.96
C CYS A 177 -15.00 19.75 -16.66
N GLU A 178 -14.46 20.91 -16.32
CA GLU A 178 -13.23 21.46 -16.90
C GLU A 178 -12.04 20.51 -16.72
N SER A 179 -11.92 19.87 -15.54
CA SER A 179 -10.85 18.90 -15.22
C SER A 179 -11.21 17.44 -15.53
N CYS A 180 -12.40 17.16 -16.07
CA CYS A 180 -12.85 15.79 -16.33
C CYS A 180 -12.25 15.24 -17.64
N SER A 181 -11.55 14.11 -17.58
CA SER A 181 -11.00 13.43 -18.75
C SER A 181 -12.06 12.89 -19.72
N ARG A 182 -13.31 12.73 -19.27
CA ARG A 182 -14.44 12.22 -20.04
C ARG A 182 -15.40 13.34 -20.54
N ARG A 183 -15.06 14.61 -20.37
CA ARG A 183 -15.96 15.74 -20.72
C ARG A 183 -16.40 15.73 -22.16
N TYR A 184 -15.53 15.33 -23.10
CA TYR A 184 -15.82 15.32 -24.53
C TYR A 184 -16.82 14.24 -24.96
N ALA A 185 -17.00 13.20 -24.13
CA ALA A 185 -17.98 12.14 -24.33
C ALA A 185 -19.16 12.23 -23.35
N CYS A 186 -19.36 13.38 -22.72
CA CYS A 186 -20.40 13.58 -21.71
C CYS A 186 -21.46 14.54 -22.25
N ASP A 187 -22.63 14.02 -22.61
CA ASP A 187 -23.77 14.81 -23.16
C ASP A 187 -24.30 15.84 -22.15
N SER A 188 -24.07 15.61 -20.85
CA SER A 188 -24.46 16.53 -19.78
C SER A 188 -23.33 17.44 -19.29
N SER A 189 -22.23 17.59 -20.04
CA SER A 189 -21.12 18.50 -19.69
C SER A 189 -21.60 19.93 -19.51
N LEU A 190 -20.98 20.66 -18.54
CA LEU A 190 -21.26 22.09 -18.30
C LEU A 190 -20.29 23.02 -19.04
N VAL A 191 -19.35 22.45 -19.81
CA VAL A 191 -18.29 23.17 -20.55
C VAL A 191 -18.02 22.47 -21.87
#